data_bcc7c33a85814980fbc6843cccfe1169
#
_entry.id   bcc7c33a85814980fbc6843cccfe1169
#
_cell.length_a   1.000
_cell.length_b   1.000
_cell.length_c   1.000
_cell.angle_alpha   90.00
_cell.angle_beta   90.00
_cell.angle_gamma   90.00
#
_symmetry.space_group_name_H-M   'P 1'
#
loop_
_entity.id
_entity.type
_entity.pdbx_description
1 polymer ?
#
loop_
_entity_poly.entity_id
_entity_poly.type
_entity_poly.pdbx_seq_one_letter_code
_entity_poly.pdbx_strand_id
1 'polypeptide(L)'
;MIVFIEEENKITIFDNLSSGKIGFIEKHLGNTDFTLIKGDILDNEVIEKACRDIDLVCHVAANPDVRLGASDTKIHFDQNILATYNILEAIRKNNIKKVVFTSTSTIYGEAHIMPTPENYGPLIPISLYGASKLACEALITSYSHTFDMQAWIFRFANIVGPRSTHGIIVDFIRKLRENPTQLEILGDGQQEKSYLHVSKCVRSVRETVRELLT
;
A
#
# COMPACT_ATOMS: atom_id res chain seq x y z
N MET A 1 5.14 -8.87 -2.70
CA MET A 1 5.87 -8.74 -3.97
C MET A 1 6.71 -9.97 -4.33
N ILE A 2 7.34 -10.67 -3.38
CA ILE A 2 8.18 -11.89 -3.58
C ILE A 2 7.48 -13.03 -4.36
N VAL A 3 6.17 -13.05 -4.40
CA VAL A 3 5.36 -14.13 -5.01
C VAL A 3 5.42 -14.16 -6.54
N PHE A 4 5.83 -13.08 -7.19
CA PHE A 4 5.84 -12.99 -8.65
C PHE A 4 7.12 -13.57 -9.30
N ILE A 5 8.21 -13.73 -8.53
CA ILE A 5 9.49 -14.27 -9.03
C ILE A 5 9.37 -15.75 -9.46
N GLU A 6 8.38 -16.45 -8.91
CA GLU A 6 8.13 -17.87 -9.22
C GLU A 6 7.43 -18.09 -10.58
N GLU A 7 7.09 -17.02 -11.32
CA GLU A 7 6.21 -17.05 -12.51
C GLU A 7 6.88 -16.50 -13.78
N GLU A 8 8.19 -16.59 -13.91
CA GLU A 8 8.95 -16.11 -15.09
C GLU A 8 8.85 -14.59 -15.36
N ASN A 9 8.41 -13.81 -14.36
CA ASN A 9 8.31 -12.36 -14.45
C ASN A 9 9.60 -11.68 -13.99
N LYS A 10 10.01 -10.62 -14.69
CA LYS A 10 11.05 -9.71 -14.19
C LYS A 10 10.43 -8.73 -13.19
N ILE A 11 11.06 -8.61 -12.02
CA ILE A 11 10.58 -7.77 -10.94
C ILE A 11 11.56 -6.67 -10.62
N THR A 12 11.09 -5.44 -10.71
CA THR A 12 11.81 -4.26 -10.21
C THR A 12 11.14 -3.75 -8.94
N ILE A 13 11.88 -3.72 -7.85
CA ILE A 13 11.47 -3.07 -6.60
C ILE A 13 12.08 -1.68 -6.56
N PHE A 14 11.24 -0.68 -6.31
CA PHE A 14 11.65 0.68 -6.01
C PHE A 14 11.28 1.00 -4.56
N ASP A 15 12.27 1.33 -3.72
CA ASP A 15 12.07 1.57 -2.29
C ASP A 15 13.15 2.51 -1.76
N ASN A 16 12.80 3.47 -0.90
CA ASN A 16 13.78 4.35 -0.26
C ASN A 16 14.40 3.72 1.00
N LEU A 17 13.92 2.54 1.41
CA LEU A 17 14.35 1.79 2.58
C LEU A 17 14.18 2.54 3.92
N SER A 18 13.29 3.53 3.98
CA SER A 18 12.98 4.25 5.22
C SER A 18 12.29 3.36 6.25
N SER A 19 11.45 2.42 5.80
CA SER A 19 10.81 1.40 6.65
C SER A 19 11.06 -0.03 6.15
N GLY A 20 11.35 -0.19 4.85
CA GLY A 20 11.72 -1.46 4.22
C GLY A 20 13.05 -2.00 4.75
N LYS A 21 13.16 -3.31 4.89
CA LYS A 21 14.38 -3.99 5.36
C LYS A 21 14.91 -4.92 4.26
N ILE A 22 16.16 -4.72 3.86
CA ILE A 22 16.85 -5.55 2.84
C ILE A 22 16.77 -7.04 3.17
N GLY A 23 16.90 -7.42 4.44
CA GLY A 23 16.77 -8.81 4.88
C GLY A 23 15.44 -9.49 4.52
N PHE A 24 14.39 -8.71 4.17
CA PHE A 24 13.12 -9.30 3.70
C PHE A 24 13.18 -9.81 2.26
N ILE A 25 14.12 -9.29 1.47
CA ILE A 25 14.31 -9.61 0.04
C ILE A 25 15.68 -10.23 -0.23
N GLU A 26 16.51 -10.43 0.80
CA GLU A 26 17.90 -10.88 0.68
C GLU A 26 18.04 -12.16 -0.18
N LYS A 27 17.14 -13.12 -0.01
CA LYS A 27 17.16 -14.37 -0.78
C LYS A 27 16.93 -14.20 -2.29
N HIS A 28 16.52 -13.02 -2.73
CA HIS A 28 16.26 -12.72 -4.14
C HIS A 28 17.35 -11.82 -4.75
N LEU A 29 18.23 -11.25 -3.91
CA LEU A 29 19.37 -10.47 -4.38
C LEU A 29 20.33 -11.42 -5.13
N GLY A 30 20.69 -11.03 -6.36
CA GLY A 30 21.49 -11.88 -7.26
C GLY A 30 20.70 -12.74 -8.24
N ASN A 31 19.37 -12.79 -8.14
CA ASN A 31 18.54 -13.32 -9.21
C ASN A 31 18.51 -12.33 -10.38
N THR A 32 18.74 -12.79 -11.61
CA THR A 32 18.76 -11.96 -12.83
C THR A 32 17.42 -11.31 -13.15
N ASP A 33 16.33 -11.92 -12.69
CA ASP A 33 14.96 -11.42 -12.87
C ASP A 33 14.47 -10.55 -11.71
N PHE A 34 15.37 -10.19 -10.79
CA PHE A 34 15.06 -9.35 -9.64
C PHE A 34 16.02 -8.16 -9.54
N THR A 35 15.46 -6.95 -9.59
CA THR A 35 16.22 -5.71 -9.47
C THR A 35 15.71 -4.89 -8.28
N LEU A 36 16.61 -4.39 -7.45
CA LEU A 36 16.31 -3.40 -6.41
C LEU A 36 16.88 -2.06 -6.82
N ILE A 37 16.02 -1.06 -6.97
CA ILE A 37 16.40 0.35 -7.16
C ILE A 37 16.10 1.09 -5.85
N LYS A 38 17.16 1.58 -5.20
CA LYS A 38 17.01 2.45 -4.04
C LYS A 38 16.76 3.88 -4.50
N GLY A 39 15.57 4.43 -4.19
CA GLY A 39 15.20 5.78 -4.56
C GLY A 39 13.98 6.27 -3.80
N ASP A 40 13.73 7.57 -3.84
CA ASP A 40 12.53 8.18 -3.26
C ASP A 40 11.52 8.50 -4.37
N ILE A 41 10.25 8.14 -4.16
CA ILE A 41 9.15 8.41 -5.11
C ILE A 41 8.92 9.92 -5.26
N LEU A 42 9.35 10.73 -4.31
CA LEU A 42 9.29 12.18 -4.41
C LEU A 42 10.33 12.75 -5.38
N ASP A 43 11.30 11.96 -5.81
CA ASP A 43 12.23 12.29 -6.90
C ASP A 43 11.65 11.84 -8.25
N ASN A 44 11.06 12.80 -8.96
CA ASN A 44 10.37 12.55 -10.22
C ASN A 44 11.27 11.95 -11.31
N GLU A 45 12.56 12.36 -11.37
CA GLU A 45 13.47 11.87 -12.40
C GLU A 45 13.84 10.40 -12.14
N VAL A 46 14.04 10.05 -10.88
CA VAL A 46 14.45 8.70 -10.49
C VAL A 46 13.31 7.72 -10.68
N ILE A 47 12.08 8.07 -10.26
CA ILE A 47 10.91 7.18 -10.45
C ILE A 47 10.54 7.04 -11.92
N GLU A 48 10.65 8.09 -12.74
CA GLU A 48 10.41 8.02 -14.17
C GLU A 48 11.38 7.06 -14.86
N LYS A 49 12.68 7.13 -14.50
CA LYS A 49 13.68 6.18 -15.03
C LYS A 49 13.43 4.75 -14.57
N ALA A 50 12.99 4.55 -13.33
CA ALA A 50 12.67 3.23 -12.79
C ALA A 50 11.45 2.58 -13.45
N CYS A 51 10.58 3.36 -14.06
CA CYS A 51 9.40 2.90 -14.80
C CYS A 51 9.68 2.53 -16.27
N ARG A 52 10.93 2.60 -16.75
CA ARG A 52 11.26 2.19 -18.12
C ARG A 52 11.15 0.69 -18.28
N ASP A 53 10.58 0.27 -19.41
CA ASP A 53 10.41 -1.16 -19.77
C ASP A 53 9.60 -1.95 -18.73
N ILE A 54 8.63 -1.30 -18.07
CA ILE A 54 7.71 -1.89 -17.09
C ILE A 54 6.33 -2.03 -17.71
N ASP A 55 5.74 -3.20 -17.63
CA ASP A 55 4.40 -3.50 -18.17
C ASP A 55 3.28 -3.17 -17.16
N LEU A 56 3.55 -3.30 -15.86
CA LEU A 56 2.59 -3.13 -14.79
C LEU A 56 3.25 -2.55 -13.54
N VAL A 57 2.62 -1.58 -12.90
CA VAL A 57 3.08 -1.00 -11.64
C VAL A 57 2.17 -1.45 -10.48
N CYS A 58 2.77 -2.07 -9.46
CA CYS A 58 2.13 -2.33 -8.18
C CYS A 58 2.51 -1.22 -7.19
N HIS A 59 1.64 -0.25 -6.99
CA HIS A 59 1.84 0.86 -6.06
C HIS A 59 1.41 0.45 -4.64
N VAL A 60 2.38 0.02 -3.84
CA VAL A 60 2.20 -0.39 -2.42
C VAL A 60 2.85 0.58 -1.45
N ALA A 61 3.69 1.49 -1.94
CA ALA A 61 4.38 2.46 -1.10
C ALA A 61 3.38 3.47 -0.52
N ALA A 62 3.49 3.72 0.77
CA ALA A 62 2.72 4.74 1.50
C ALA A 62 3.30 4.93 2.89
N ASN A 63 2.99 6.05 3.54
CA ASN A 63 3.12 6.15 4.99
C ASN A 63 1.82 5.64 5.63
N PRO A 64 1.83 4.50 6.34
CA PRO A 64 0.63 3.88 6.87
C PRO A 64 0.27 4.31 8.30
N ASP A 65 1.11 5.10 8.97
CA ASP A 65 0.86 5.48 10.38
C ASP A 65 -0.18 6.59 10.50
N VAL A 66 -1.41 6.18 10.79
CA VAL A 66 -2.56 7.09 10.96
C VAL A 66 -2.30 8.18 12.00
N ARG A 67 -1.51 7.88 13.06
CA ARG A 67 -1.25 8.80 14.19
C ARG A 67 -0.33 9.95 13.81
N LEU A 68 0.59 9.73 12.88
CA LEU A 68 1.50 10.79 12.42
C LEU A 68 0.77 11.99 11.84
N GLY A 69 -0.40 11.80 11.24
CA GLY A 69 -1.20 12.89 10.72
C GLY A 69 -1.65 13.92 11.77
N ALA A 70 -1.68 13.54 13.06
CA ALA A 70 -2.01 14.48 14.13
C ALA A 70 -0.82 15.38 14.52
N SER A 71 0.42 14.92 14.33
CA SER A 71 1.65 15.66 14.66
C SER A 71 2.29 16.33 13.45
N ASP A 72 2.15 15.72 12.25
CA ASP A 72 2.62 16.22 10.97
C ASP A 72 1.54 16.04 9.91
N THR A 73 0.77 17.08 9.68
CA THR A 73 -0.35 17.07 8.72
C THR A 73 0.12 16.94 7.26
N LYS A 74 1.36 17.27 6.97
CA LYS A 74 1.93 17.27 5.62
C LYS A 74 2.43 15.88 5.19
N ILE A 75 2.76 15.01 6.12
CA ILE A 75 3.40 13.72 5.83
C ILE A 75 2.57 12.83 4.91
N HIS A 76 1.26 12.75 5.12
CA HIS A 76 0.37 11.96 4.26
C HIS A 76 0.11 12.63 2.91
N PHE A 77 0.17 13.95 2.85
CA PHE A 77 0.11 14.65 1.58
C PHE A 77 1.32 14.32 0.72
N ASP A 78 2.52 14.46 1.26
CA ASP A 78 3.76 14.23 0.51
C ASP A 78 3.93 12.74 0.18
N GLN A 79 3.90 11.88 1.19
CA GLN A 79 4.26 10.46 1.04
C GLN A 79 3.16 9.58 0.47
N ASN A 80 1.91 10.06 0.41
CA ASN A 80 0.81 9.32 -0.19
C ASN A 80 0.29 10.03 -1.45
N ILE A 81 -0.17 11.28 -1.36
CA ILE A 81 -0.82 11.96 -2.49
C ILE A 81 0.19 12.37 -3.55
N LEU A 82 1.22 13.16 -3.17
CA LEU A 82 2.25 13.60 -4.10
C LEU A 82 3.04 12.43 -4.67
N ALA A 83 3.39 11.45 -3.82
CA ALA A 83 4.05 10.23 -4.25
C ALA A 83 3.21 9.45 -5.30
N THR A 84 1.89 9.34 -5.08
CA THR A 84 0.98 8.70 -6.06
C THR A 84 0.91 9.49 -7.37
N TYR A 85 0.84 10.82 -7.30
CA TYR A 85 0.89 11.68 -8.48
C TYR A 85 2.18 11.45 -9.28
N ASN A 86 3.33 11.42 -8.63
CA ASN A 86 4.62 11.20 -9.28
C ASN A 86 4.70 9.83 -9.97
N ILE A 87 4.17 8.79 -9.33
CA ILE A 87 4.05 7.46 -9.94
C ILE A 87 3.14 7.49 -11.17
N LEU A 88 1.99 8.15 -11.09
CA LEU A 88 1.06 8.25 -12.22
C LEU A 88 1.67 9.02 -13.40
N GLU A 89 2.44 10.07 -13.15
CA GLU A 89 3.18 10.77 -14.20
C GLU A 89 4.29 9.89 -14.80
N ALA A 90 5.02 9.13 -13.99
CA ALA A 90 6.00 8.17 -14.48
C ALA A 90 5.37 7.07 -15.35
N ILE A 91 4.22 6.52 -14.91
CA ILE A 91 3.41 5.56 -15.66
C ILE A 91 2.97 6.16 -17.00
N ARG A 92 2.38 7.35 -16.98
CA ARG A 92 1.89 8.04 -18.19
C ARG A 92 3.01 8.30 -19.19
N LYS A 93 4.15 8.83 -18.75
CA LYS A 93 5.29 9.15 -19.61
C LYS A 93 5.96 7.93 -20.23
N ASN A 94 5.93 6.79 -19.52
CA ASN A 94 6.46 5.51 -20.01
C ASN A 94 5.41 4.67 -20.76
N ASN A 95 4.19 5.20 -21.02
CA ASN A 95 3.09 4.50 -21.69
C ASN A 95 2.65 3.20 -21.02
N ILE A 96 2.86 3.05 -19.71
CA ILE A 96 2.38 1.92 -18.94
C ILE A 96 0.86 2.02 -18.82
N LYS A 97 0.16 0.92 -19.04
CA LYS A 97 -1.31 0.91 -19.07
C LYS A 97 -1.97 0.25 -17.88
N LYS A 98 -1.19 -0.39 -17.01
CA LYS A 98 -1.72 -1.21 -15.93
C LYS A 98 -1.15 -0.78 -14.59
N VAL A 99 -2.04 -0.48 -13.62
CA VAL A 99 -1.66 -0.13 -12.26
C VAL A 99 -2.50 -0.89 -11.24
N VAL A 100 -1.84 -1.47 -10.25
CA VAL A 100 -2.46 -2.07 -9.06
C VAL A 100 -2.15 -1.18 -7.88
N PHE A 101 -3.15 -0.81 -7.10
CA PHE A 101 -3.01 0.07 -5.95
C PHE A 101 -3.56 -0.56 -4.68
N THR A 102 -2.78 -0.49 -3.60
CA THR A 102 -3.24 -0.88 -2.27
C THR A 102 -3.82 0.31 -1.53
N SER A 103 -5.14 0.36 -1.47
CA SER A 103 -5.92 1.29 -0.66
C SER A 103 -6.27 0.67 0.70
N THR A 104 -7.21 1.23 1.40
CA THR A 104 -7.51 0.88 2.78
C THR A 104 -9.01 1.00 3.09
N SER A 105 -9.50 0.21 4.03
CA SER A 105 -10.87 0.36 4.56
C SER A 105 -11.08 1.66 5.35
N THR A 106 -10.01 2.38 5.74
CA THR A 106 -10.15 3.67 6.46
C THR A 106 -10.79 4.78 5.63
N ILE A 107 -10.90 4.61 4.31
CA ILE A 107 -11.61 5.56 3.44
C ILE A 107 -13.12 5.59 3.70
N TYR A 108 -13.69 4.51 4.25
CA TYR A 108 -15.11 4.43 4.57
C TYR A 108 -15.52 5.27 5.79
N GLY A 109 -14.54 5.70 6.61
CA GLY A 109 -14.80 6.38 7.87
C GLY A 109 -15.57 5.50 8.86
N GLU A 110 -16.60 6.05 9.47
CA GLU A 110 -17.52 5.34 10.38
C GLU A 110 -18.72 4.79 9.58
N ALA A 111 -18.52 3.63 8.96
CA ALA A 111 -19.56 3.01 8.15
C ALA A 111 -20.73 2.52 9.02
N HIS A 112 -21.96 2.80 8.57
CA HIS A 112 -23.20 2.38 9.25
C HIS A 112 -23.72 1.01 8.79
N ILE A 113 -23.12 0.44 7.74
CA ILE A 113 -23.48 -0.88 7.18
C ILE A 113 -22.33 -1.83 7.41
N MET A 114 -22.59 -2.94 8.10
CA MET A 114 -21.60 -3.97 8.40
C MET A 114 -22.15 -5.35 8.00
N PRO A 115 -21.43 -6.14 7.21
CA PRO A 115 -20.15 -5.80 6.55
C PRO A 115 -20.33 -4.67 5.51
N THR A 116 -19.33 -3.78 5.44
CA THR A 116 -19.37 -2.62 4.55
C THR A 116 -19.17 -3.04 3.11
N PRO A 117 -20.12 -2.78 2.18
CA PRO A 117 -19.97 -3.15 0.79
C PRO A 117 -18.99 -2.20 0.05
N GLU A 118 -18.42 -2.67 -1.07
CA GLU A 118 -17.44 -1.89 -1.84
C GLU A 118 -18.03 -0.61 -2.43
N ASN A 119 -19.33 -0.61 -2.76
CA ASN A 119 -20.04 0.55 -3.28
C ASN A 119 -20.65 1.46 -2.19
N TYR A 120 -20.23 1.27 -0.93
CA TYR A 120 -20.66 2.15 0.18
C TYR A 120 -20.25 3.59 -0.09
N GLY A 121 -21.16 4.50 0.21
CA GLY A 121 -20.94 5.95 0.13
C GLY A 121 -21.99 6.75 0.93
N PRO A 122 -21.73 8.02 1.21
CA PRO A 122 -20.53 8.77 0.86
C PRO A 122 -19.29 8.30 1.63
N LEU A 123 -18.09 8.42 1.01
CA LEU A 123 -16.81 8.13 1.67
C LEU A 123 -16.37 9.34 2.49
N ILE A 124 -16.36 9.20 3.82
CA ILE A 124 -16.06 10.29 4.76
C ILE A 124 -14.93 9.81 5.71
N PRO A 125 -13.66 9.84 5.27
CA PRO A 125 -12.55 9.41 6.11
C PRO A 125 -12.37 10.35 7.30
N ILE A 126 -12.12 9.77 8.48
CA ILE A 126 -11.94 10.48 9.75
C ILE A 126 -10.47 10.66 10.14
N SER A 127 -9.56 10.38 9.24
CA SER A 127 -8.11 10.56 9.44
C SER A 127 -7.44 11.13 8.19
N LEU A 128 -6.33 11.86 8.36
CA LEU A 128 -5.54 12.37 7.24
C LEU A 128 -4.96 11.24 6.38
N TYR A 129 -4.61 10.10 7.00
CA TYR A 129 -4.24 8.90 6.26
C TYR A 129 -5.39 8.41 5.36
N GLY A 130 -6.59 8.23 5.91
CA GLY A 130 -7.76 7.81 5.15
C GLY A 130 -8.10 8.79 4.03
N ALA A 131 -8.04 10.10 4.32
CA ALA A 131 -8.26 11.16 3.33
C ALA A 131 -7.20 11.11 2.21
N SER A 132 -5.92 10.90 2.54
CA SER A 132 -4.86 10.78 1.54
C SER A 132 -5.05 9.56 0.63
N LYS A 133 -5.45 8.40 1.18
CA LYS A 133 -5.71 7.20 0.39
C LYS A 133 -6.93 7.36 -0.52
N LEU A 134 -7.98 8.03 -0.06
CA LEU A 134 -9.15 8.37 -0.89
C LEU A 134 -8.76 9.33 -2.02
N ALA A 135 -7.93 10.33 -1.75
CA ALA A 135 -7.40 11.22 -2.78
C ALA A 135 -6.57 10.46 -3.83
N CYS A 136 -5.76 9.46 -3.39
CA CYS A 136 -5.04 8.59 -4.31
C CYS A 136 -5.99 7.78 -5.21
N GLU A 137 -7.07 7.20 -4.67
CA GLU A 137 -8.09 6.50 -5.47
C GLU A 137 -8.69 7.43 -6.53
N ALA A 138 -9.04 8.66 -6.15
CA ALA A 138 -9.59 9.65 -7.05
C ALA A 138 -8.59 10.04 -8.17
N LEU A 139 -7.31 10.24 -7.84
CA LEU A 139 -6.25 10.50 -8.83
C LEU A 139 -6.12 9.32 -9.80
N ILE A 140 -5.96 8.09 -9.29
CA ILE A 140 -5.80 6.89 -10.10
C ILE A 140 -6.99 6.70 -11.04
N THR A 141 -8.21 6.84 -10.53
CA THR A 141 -9.44 6.73 -11.34
C THR A 141 -9.48 7.79 -12.44
N SER A 142 -9.16 9.05 -12.11
CA SER A 142 -9.12 10.14 -13.09
C SER A 142 -8.07 9.92 -14.17
N TYR A 143 -6.86 9.45 -13.79
CA TYR A 143 -5.80 9.10 -14.76
C TYR A 143 -6.22 7.93 -15.65
N SER A 144 -6.87 6.92 -15.07
CA SER A 144 -7.36 5.77 -15.83
C SER A 144 -8.32 6.20 -16.94
N HIS A 145 -9.27 7.08 -16.62
CA HIS A 145 -10.20 7.60 -17.62
C HIS A 145 -9.55 8.55 -18.65
N THR A 146 -8.63 9.41 -18.16
CA THR A 146 -8.03 10.45 -19.02
C THR A 146 -7.00 9.89 -20.00
N PHE A 147 -6.22 8.87 -19.57
CA PHE A 147 -5.08 8.36 -20.33
C PHE A 147 -5.22 6.90 -20.79
N ASP A 148 -6.45 6.37 -20.75
CA ASP A 148 -6.77 5.01 -21.16
C ASP A 148 -5.88 3.98 -20.46
N MET A 149 -5.90 4.04 -19.12
CA MET A 149 -5.20 3.12 -18.24
C MET A 149 -6.19 2.21 -17.51
N GLN A 150 -5.73 1.05 -17.10
CA GLN A 150 -6.49 0.11 -16.28
C GLN A 150 -5.97 0.13 -14.85
N ALA A 151 -6.87 0.29 -13.88
CA ALA A 151 -6.51 0.34 -12.46
C ALA A 151 -7.29 -0.69 -11.65
N TRP A 152 -6.59 -1.38 -10.76
CA TRP A 152 -7.17 -2.28 -9.76
C TRP A 152 -6.84 -1.76 -8.37
N ILE A 153 -7.88 -1.44 -7.62
CA ILE A 153 -7.77 -0.81 -6.30
C ILE A 153 -8.22 -1.80 -5.23
N PHE A 154 -7.30 -2.19 -4.35
CA PHE A 154 -7.58 -3.07 -3.22
C PHE A 154 -7.78 -2.27 -1.94
N ARG A 155 -9.00 -2.23 -1.42
CA ARG A 155 -9.32 -1.61 -0.13
C ARG A 155 -9.15 -2.61 1.00
N PHE A 156 -7.91 -2.79 1.45
CA PHE A 156 -7.60 -3.77 2.47
C PHE A 156 -8.10 -3.37 3.87
N ALA A 157 -8.58 -4.36 4.62
CA ALA A 157 -8.75 -4.28 6.07
C ALA A 157 -7.37 -4.30 6.78
N ASN A 158 -7.35 -4.50 8.11
CA ASN A 158 -6.10 -4.62 8.83
C ASN A 158 -5.36 -5.90 8.40
N ILE A 159 -4.16 -5.77 7.88
CA ILE A 159 -3.34 -6.90 7.46
C ILE A 159 -2.48 -7.37 8.61
N VAL A 160 -2.49 -8.68 8.86
CA VAL A 160 -1.69 -9.33 9.90
C VAL A 160 -0.88 -10.48 9.33
N GLY A 161 0.26 -10.76 9.93
CA GLY A 161 1.10 -11.89 9.53
C GLY A 161 2.55 -11.75 9.94
N PRO A 162 3.40 -12.69 9.52
CA PRO A 162 4.83 -12.63 9.77
C PRO A 162 5.45 -11.31 9.29
N ARG A 163 6.44 -10.81 10.05
CA ARG A 163 7.17 -9.57 9.76
C ARG A 163 6.34 -8.28 9.90
N SER A 164 5.17 -8.32 10.54
CA SER A 164 4.44 -7.10 10.92
C SER A 164 5.30 -6.25 11.86
N THR A 165 5.41 -4.96 11.57
CA THR A 165 6.23 -4.00 12.34
C THR A 165 5.39 -3.01 13.13
N HIS A 166 4.09 -2.93 12.86
CA HIS A 166 3.16 -1.99 13.48
C HIS A 166 1.75 -2.59 13.55
N GLY A 167 0.84 -1.89 14.18
CA GLY A 167 -0.55 -2.27 14.38
C GLY A 167 -0.82 -2.85 15.76
N ILE A 168 -2.10 -2.94 16.10
CA ILE A 168 -2.57 -3.25 17.47
C ILE A 168 -2.01 -4.58 18.00
N ILE A 169 -1.92 -5.61 17.17
CA ILE A 169 -1.41 -6.92 17.60
C ILE A 169 0.07 -6.83 17.97
N VAL A 170 0.87 -6.12 17.17
CA VAL A 170 2.29 -5.91 17.45
C VAL A 170 2.46 -5.07 18.72
N ASP A 171 1.67 -4.00 18.87
CA ASP A 171 1.70 -3.14 20.05
C ASP A 171 1.31 -3.89 21.31
N PHE A 172 0.29 -4.73 21.28
CA PHE A 172 -0.15 -5.54 22.42
C PHE A 172 0.92 -6.58 22.81
N ILE A 173 1.53 -7.26 21.84
CA ILE A 173 2.62 -8.21 22.11
C ILE A 173 3.80 -7.47 22.77
N ARG A 174 4.15 -6.27 22.27
CA ARG A 174 5.21 -5.46 22.87
C ARG A 174 4.87 -5.05 24.31
N LYS A 175 3.68 -4.48 24.55
CA LYS A 175 3.22 -4.07 25.89
C LYS A 175 3.20 -5.25 26.87
N LEU A 176 2.70 -6.42 26.46
CA LEU A 176 2.67 -7.61 27.31
C LEU A 176 4.05 -8.22 27.55
N ARG A 177 5.03 -8.01 26.66
CA ARG A 177 6.43 -8.38 26.94
C ARG A 177 7.08 -7.45 27.95
N GLU A 178 6.73 -6.17 27.94
CA GLU A 178 7.22 -5.17 28.90
C GLU A 178 6.54 -5.33 30.26
N ASN A 179 5.23 -5.57 30.27
CA ASN A 179 4.44 -5.83 31.49
C ASN A 179 3.42 -6.95 31.25
N PRO A 180 3.71 -8.20 31.66
CA PRO A 180 2.86 -9.35 31.40
C PRO A 180 1.55 -9.37 32.22
N THR A 181 1.43 -8.50 33.23
CA THR A 181 0.28 -8.47 34.13
C THR A 181 -0.74 -7.38 33.80
N GLN A 182 -0.39 -6.44 32.92
CA GLN A 182 -1.25 -5.30 32.59
C GLN A 182 -1.13 -4.94 31.14
N LEU A 183 -2.28 -4.86 30.44
CA LEU A 183 -2.37 -4.38 29.07
C LEU A 183 -3.17 -3.06 29.03
N GLU A 184 -2.49 -1.98 28.70
CA GLU A 184 -3.15 -0.70 28.44
C GLU A 184 -3.80 -0.73 27.06
N ILE A 185 -5.11 -0.52 26.98
CA ILE A 185 -5.92 -0.44 25.76
C ILE A 185 -6.36 1.01 25.57
N LEU A 186 -6.19 1.53 24.35
CA LEU A 186 -6.69 2.85 23.98
C LEU A 186 -8.17 2.76 23.63
N GLY A 187 -8.98 3.67 24.21
CA GLY A 187 -10.44 3.67 24.08
C GLY A 187 -11.12 2.78 25.13
N ASP A 188 -12.34 2.36 24.85
CA ASP A 188 -13.19 1.58 25.73
C ASP A 188 -13.06 0.05 25.59
N GLY A 189 -12.23 -0.40 24.66
CA GLY A 189 -12.01 -1.83 24.37
C GLY A 189 -13.13 -2.49 23.56
N GLN A 190 -14.13 -1.75 23.12
CA GLN A 190 -15.26 -2.27 22.33
C GLN A 190 -15.03 -2.19 20.80
N GLN A 191 -13.88 -1.69 20.37
CA GLN A 191 -13.58 -1.53 18.94
C GLN A 191 -13.45 -2.89 18.26
N GLU A 192 -14.29 -3.12 17.26
CA GLU A 192 -14.22 -4.28 16.38
C GLU A 192 -13.57 -3.89 15.05
N LYS A 193 -12.65 -4.71 14.55
CA LYS A 193 -11.97 -4.50 13.27
C LYS A 193 -11.80 -5.82 12.53
N SER A 194 -11.98 -5.78 11.22
CA SER A 194 -11.69 -6.91 10.36
C SER A 194 -10.19 -7.07 10.16
N TYR A 195 -9.73 -8.32 10.20
CA TYR A 195 -8.33 -8.68 9.95
C TYR A 195 -8.21 -9.68 8.80
N LEU A 196 -7.22 -9.46 7.95
CA LEU A 196 -6.89 -10.35 6.85
C LEU A 196 -5.44 -10.82 7.00
N HIS A 197 -5.22 -12.13 6.90
CA HIS A 197 -3.85 -12.65 6.91
C HIS A 197 -3.11 -12.26 5.62
N VAL A 198 -1.85 -11.82 5.75
CA VAL A 198 -1.04 -11.32 4.64
C VAL A 198 -0.95 -12.28 3.46
N SER A 199 -0.98 -13.60 3.70
CA SER A 199 -0.97 -14.58 2.60
C SER A 199 -2.22 -14.50 1.71
N LYS A 200 -3.37 -14.14 2.26
CA LYS A 200 -4.60 -13.94 1.47
C LYS A 200 -4.54 -12.65 0.68
N CYS A 201 -4.05 -11.57 1.31
CA CYS A 201 -3.80 -10.30 0.65
C CYS A 201 -2.86 -10.47 -0.56
N VAL A 202 -1.71 -11.12 -0.35
CA VAL A 202 -0.74 -11.39 -1.42
C VAL A 202 -1.34 -12.27 -2.52
N ARG A 203 -2.14 -13.28 -2.15
CA ARG A 203 -2.81 -14.15 -3.13
C ARG A 203 -3.75 -13.35 -4.03
N SER A 204 -4.61 -12.50 -3.47
CA SER A 204 -5.55 -11.68 -4.25
C SER A 204 -4.83 -10.77 -5.24
N VAL A 205 -3.77 -10.07 -4.78
CA VAL A 205 -2.96 -9.23 -5.68
C VAL A 205 -2.28 -10.07 -6.77
N ARG A 206 -1.75 -11.24 -6.41
CA ARG A 206 -1.08 -12.15 -7.36
C ARG A 206 -2.04 -12.63 -8.45
N GLU A 207 -3.22 -13.13 -8.07
CA GLU A 207 -4.24 -13.61 -9.01
C GLU A 207 -4.62 -12.51 -9.99
N THR A 208 -4.88 -11.28 -9.50
CA THR A 208 -5.13 -10.13 -10.35
C THR A 208 -3.96 -9.85 -11.30
N VAL A 209 -2.73 -9.81 -10.82
CA VAL A 209 -1.56 -9.53 -11.67
C VAL A 209 -1.38 -10.61 -12.74
N ARG A 210 -1.63 -11.89 -12.43
CA ARG A 210 -1.58 -12.97 -13.43
C ARG A 210 -2.59 -12.74 -14.56
N GLU A 211 -3.84 -12.45 -14.20
CA GLU A 211 -4.90 -12.15 -15.19
C GLU A 211 -4.57 -10.94 -16.07
N LEU A 212 -3.77 -10.02 -15.55
CA LEU A 212 -3.38 -8.80 -16.24
C LEU A 212 -2.20 -8.99 -17.20
N LEU A 213 -1.34 -9.96 -16.93
CA LEU A 213 -0.14 -10.20 -17.74
C LEU A 213 -0.37 -11.27 -18.82
N THR A 214 -1.52 -11.99 -18.76
CA THR A 214 -1.98 -12.89 -19.82
C THR A 214 -2.81 -12.15 -20.86
#